data_643ea9f64d740e797257b06010f1f5b2
#
_entry.id   643ea9f64d740e797257b06010f1f5b2
#
_cell.length_a   1.000
_cell.length_b   1.000
_cell.length_c   1.000
_cell.angle_alpha   90.00
_cell.angle_beta   90.00
_cell.angle_gamma   90.00
#
_symmetry.space_group_name_H-M   'P 1'
#
loop_
_entity.id
_entity.type
_entity.pdbx_description
1 polymer ?
#
loop_
_entity_poly.entity_id
_entity_poly.type
_entity_poly.pdbx_seq_one_letter_code
_entity_poly.pdbx_strand_id
1 'polypeptide(L)'
;MDLGQNYLALAVKDIAASFKFYQKLGFQAVPDCGGIEQKWLILKNGETQLGLFQDMFPANVITFNPPDVRSVQKSLKTEGIQIDNECDEATAGPAYIMLKDPDGNQILMDQH
;
A
#
# COMPACT_ATOMS: atom_id res chain seq x y z
N MET A 1 -15.48 7.89 -6.16
CA MET A 1 -14.01 7.61 -6.29
C MET A 1 -13.75 6.17 -5.91
N ASP A 2 -13.19 5.40 -6.82
CA ASP A 2 -12.88 3.99 -6.56
C ASP A 2 -11.42 3.86 -6.10
N LEU A 3 -11.23 3.50 -4.83
CA LEU A 3 -9.91 3.32 -4.25
C LEU A 3 -9.40 1.86 -4.34
N GLY A 4 -10.24 0.94 -4.84
CA GLY A 4 -9.86 -0.47 -4.99
C GLY A 4 -9.69 -1.20 -3.67
N GLN A 5 -8.86 -2.22 -3.68
CA GLN A 5 -8.51 -2.98 -2.48
C GLN A 5 -7.56 -2.19 -1.61
N ASN A 6 -7.54 -2.53 -0.32
CA ASN A 6 -6.62 -1.89 0.61
C ASN A 6 -5.89 -2.91 1.47
N TYR A 7 -4.74 -2.51 1.95
CA TYR A 7 -4.02 -3.22 3.00
C TYR A 7 -3.20 -2.23 3.82
N LEU A 8 -2.91 -2.60 5.07
CA LEU A 8 -1.98 -1.85 5.89
C LEU A 8 -0.56 -2.37 5.59
N ALA A 9 0.29 -1.48 5.12
CA ALA A 9 1.69 -1.79 4.89
C ALA A 9 2.47 -1.56 6.19
N LEU A 10 2.99 -2.64 6.76
CA LEU A 10 3.73 -2.59 8.00
C LEU A 10 5.23 -2.47 7.71
N ALA A 11 5.85 -1.45 8.29
CA ALA A 11 7.31 -1.31 8.25
C ALA A 11 7.89 -2.25 9.30
N VAL A 12 8.54 -3.31 8.86
CA VAL A 12 9.07 -4.35 9.74
C VAL A 12 10.59 -4.38 9.74
N LYS A 13 11.18 -4.80 10.85
CA LYS A 13 12.64 -4.89 10.99
C LYS A 13 13.18 -6.24 10.52
N ASP A 14 12.39 -7.29 10.69
CA ASP A 14 12.75 -8.67 10.31
C ASP A 14 11.50 -9.32 9.72
N ILE A 15 11.43 -9.34 8.39
CA ILE A 15 10.25 -9.83 7.69
C ILE A 15 10.00 -11.32 7.94
N ALA A 16 11.05 -12.12 8.11
CA ALA A 16 10.90 -13.54 8.39
C ALA A 16 10.23 -13.77 9.76
N ALA A 17 10.66 -13.01 10.77
CA ALA A 17 10.07 -13.09 12.10
C ALA A 17 8.61 -12.60 12.08
N SER A 18 8.34 -11.51 11.39
CA SER A 18 6.98 -10.97 11.26
C SER A 18 6.06 -11.95 10.55
N PHE A 19 6.54 -12.56 9.46
CA PHE A 19 5.75 -13.56 8.73
C PHE A 19 5.38 -14.74 9.63
N LYS A 20 6.32 -15.28 10.38
CA LYS A 20 6.05 -16.37 11.33
C LYS A 20 5.00 -15.97 12.36
N PHE A 21 5.09 -14.74 12.87
CA PHE A 21 4.12 -14.23 13.83
C PHE A 21 2.70 -14.21 13.23
N TYR A 22 2.55 -13.62 12.05
CA TYR A 22 1.23 -13.52 11.41
C TYR A 22 0.68 -14.85 10.92
N GLN A 23 1.55 -15.80 10.55
CA GLN A 23 1.11 -17.17 10.25
C GLN A 23 0.40 -17.81 11.46
N LYS A 24 0.88 -17.53 12.66
CA LYS A 24 0.22 -18.03 13.88
C LYS A 24 -1.16 -17.43 14.11
N LEU A 25 -1.44 -16.27 13.53
CA LEU A 25 -2.77 -15.65 13.54
C LEU A 25 -3.65 -16.15 12.38
N GLY A 26 -3.15 -17.03 11.54
CA GLY A 26 -3.90 -17.58 10.42
C GLY A 26 -3.67 -16.89 9.08
N PHE A 27 -2.72 -15.97 9.00
CA PHE A 27 -2.41 -15.32 7.71
C PHE A 27 -1.61 -16.25 6.83
N GLN A 28 -1.83 -16.15 5.53
CA GLN A 28 -1.10 -16.89 4.51
C GLN A 28 -0.53 -15.91 3.48
N ALA A 29 0.60 -16.27 2.90
CA ALA A 29 1.19 -15.48 1.83
C ALA A 29 0.30 -15.52 0.59
N VAL A 30 0.06 -14.36 -0.01
CA VAL A 30 -0.66 -14.27 -1.28
C VAL A 30 0.31 -14.68 -2.38
N PRO A 31 -0.07 -15.65 -3.26
CA PRO A 31 0.82 -16.09 -4.35
C PRO A 31 1.24 -14.92 -5.25
N ASP A 32 2.50 -14.93 -5.66
CA ASP A 32 3.09 -13.94 -6.57
C ASP A 32 3.08 -12.49 -6.06
N CYS A 33 2.91 -12.32 -4.76
CA CYS A 33 2.90 -11.00 -4.10
C CYS A 33 4.06 -10.88 -3.12
N GLY A 34 5.28 -10.94 -3.65
CA GLY A 34 6.50 -10.79 -2.90
C GLY A 34 7.02 -12.09 -2.28
N GLY A 35 7.96 -11.94 -1.38
CA GLY A 35 8.59 -13.04 -0.65
C GLY A 35 9.61 -12.51 0.34
N ILE A 36 10.08 -13.38 1.22
CA ILE A 36 11.04 -13.00 2.27
C ILE A 36 12.33 -12.42 1.66
N GLU A 37 12.82 -13.02 0.58
CA GLU A 37 14.06 -12.57 -0.06
C GLU A 37 13.92 -11.21 -0.73
N GLN A 38 12.73 -10.88 -1.24
CA GLN A 38 12.44 -9.59 -1.84
C GLN A 38 12.23 -8.49 -0.80
N LYS A 39 12.15 -8.84 0.48
CA LYS A 39 11.92 -7.93 1.61
C LYS A 39 10.54 -7.27 1.60
N TRP A 40 9.60 -7.83 0.87
CA TRP A 40 8.20 -7.43 0.95
C TRP A 40 7.30 -8.64 0.69
N LEU A 41 6.11 -8.65 1.29
CA LEU A 41 5.20 -9.79 1.19
C LEU A 41 3.79 -9.35 1.56
N ILE A 42 2.83 -9.72 0.74
CA ILE A 42 1.41 -9.50 1.06
C ILE A 42 0.84 -10.76 1.70
N LEU A 43 0.15 -10.57 2.80
CA LEU A 43 -0.50 -11.63 3.58
C LEU A 43 -2.01 -11.44 3.55
N LYS A 44 -2.73 -12.54 3.67
CA LYS A 44 -4.19 -12.52 3.70
C LYS A 44 -4.74 -13.52 4.72
N ASN A 45 -5.80 -13.09 5.43
CA ASN A 45 -6.62 -13.95 6.27
C ASN A 45 -8.07 -13.57 6.01
N GLY A 46 -8.82 -14.44 5.29
CA GLY A 46 -10.15 -14.08 4.83
C GLY A 46 -10.08 -12.85 3.94
N GLU A 47 -10.80 -11.79 4.30
CA GLU A 47 -10.79 -10.53 3.55
C GLU A 47 -9.74 -9.54 4.08
N THR A 48 -9.08 -9.85 5.20
CA THR A 48 -8.07 -8.97 5.78
C THR A 48 -6.73 -9.15 5.08
N GLN A 49 -6.16 -8.04 4.61
CA GLN A 49 -4.85 -8.05 3.98
C GLN A 49 -3.87 -7.20 4.79
N LEU A 50 -2.64 -7.67 4.88
CA LEU A 50 -1.50 -6.94 5.45
C LEU A 50 -0.34 -7.02 4.48
N GLY A 51 0.46 -5.97 4.42
CA GLY A 51 1.73 -6.00 3.71
C GLY A 51 2.87 -5.91 4.70
N LEU A 52 3.91 -6.73 4.53
CA LEU A 52 5.14 -6.65 5.30
C LEU A 52 6.22 -6.07 4.40
N PHE A 53 6.88 -5.01 4.85
CA PHE A 53 7.91 -4.32 4.06
C PHE A 53 9.11 -4.04 4.94
N GLN A 54 10.26 -4.62 4.59
CA GLN A 54 11.50 -4.40 5.31
C GLN A 54 12.39 -3.43 4.52
N ASP A 55 12.88 -2.40 5.22
CA ASP A 55 13.79 -1.39 4.66
C ASP A 55 13.20 -0.54 3.51
N MET A 56 11.88 -0.42 3.45
CA MET A 56 11.20 0.34 2.38
C MET A 56 10.51 1.60 2.87
N PHE A 57 9.89 1.53 4.06
CA PHE A 57 9.14 2.65 4.61
C PHE A 57 9.64 2.97 6.02
N PRO A 58 9.71 4.26 6.41
CA PRO A 58 10.09 4.65 7.77
C PRO A 58 8.99 4.38 8.80
N ALA A 59 7.75 4.21 8.38
CA ALA A 59 6.59 3.97 9.23
C ALA A 59 5.54 3.19 8.46
N ASN A 60 4.50 2.74 9.16
CA ASN A 60 3.38 2.02 8.52
C ASN A 60 2.63 2.93 7.56
N VAL A 61 2.11 2.34 6.49
CA VAL A 61 1.45 3.08 5.39
C VAL A 61 0.10 2.43 5.09
N ILE A 62 -0.96 3.24 5.04
CA ILE A 62 -2.27 2.80 4.57
C ILE A 62 -2.19 2.75 3.03
N THR A 63 -2.41 1.58 2.44
CA THR A 63 -2.25 1.39 1.00
C THR A 63 -3.56 1.03 0.34
N PHE A 64 -3.88 1.74 -0.74
CA PHE A 64 -5.00 1.43 -1.63
C PHE A 64 -4.48 1.08 -3.02
N ASN A 65 -5.21 0.23 -3.73
CA ASN A 65 -4.85 -0.16 -5.11
C ASN A 65 -5.97 0.25 -6.07
N PRO A 66 -6.09 1.54 -6.39
CA PRO A 66 -7.14 2.00 -7.28
C PRO A 66 -6.92 1.49 -8.72
N PRO A 67 -8.01 1.23 -9.45
CA PRO A 67 -7.89 0.86 -10.87
C PRO A 67 -7.40 2.01 -11.74
N ASP A 68 -7.62 3.27 -11.31
CA ASP A 68 -7.21 4.45 -12.06
C ASP A 68 -6.74 5.54 -11.10
N VAL A 69 -5.46 5.52 -10.75
CA VAL A 69 -4.88 6.46 -9.80
C VAL A 69 -4.88 7.90 -10.33
N ARG A 70 -4.81 8.08 -11.65
CA ARG A 70 -4.82 9.42 -12.26
C ARG A 70 -6.16 10.10 -12.08
N SER A 71 -7.24 9.34 -12.22
CA SER A 71 -8.59 9.83 -11.95
C SER A 71 -8.77 10.19 -10.47
N VAL A 72 -8.22 9.35 -9.58
CA VAL A 72 -8.22 9.61 -8.15
C VAL A 72 -7.48 10.92 -7.85
N GLN A 73 -6.29 11.10 -8.43
CA GLN A 73 -5.50 12.33 -8.24
C GLN A 73 -6.29 13.57 -8.65
N LYS A 74 -6.96 13.54 -9.82
CA LYS A 74 -7.76 14.65 -10.27
C LYS A 74 -8.90 14.98 -9.31
N SER A 75 -9.58 13.96 -8.80
CA SER A 75 -10.67 14.14 -7.84
C SER A 75 -10.17 14.73 -6.52
N LEU A 76 -9.02 14.27 -6.02
CA LEU A 76 -8.42 14.79 -4.80
C LEU A 76 -8.04 16.27 -4.94
N LYS A 77 -7.48 16.65 -6.08
CA LYS A 77 -7.14 18.05 -6.36
C LYS A 77 -8.40 18.92 -6.40
N THR A 78 -9.48 18.42 -7.00
CA THR A 78 -10.76 19.12 -7.05
C THR A 78 -11.31 19.37 -5.64
N GLU A 79 -11.11 18.43 -4.73
CA GLU A 79 -11.51 18.57 -3.32
C GLU A 79 -10.53 19.42 -2.49
N GLY A 80 -9.47 19.93 -3.09
CA GLY A 80 -8.49 20.76 -2.39
C GLY A 80 -7.52 19.99 -1.52
N ILE A 81 -7.39 18.68 -1.73
CA ILE A 81 -6.47 17.84 -0.96
C ILE A 81 -5.07 17.97 -1.53
N GLN A 82 -4.09 18.24 -0.66
CA GLN A 82 -2.69 18.31 -1.05
C GLN A 82 -2.13 16.90 -1.23
N ILE A 83 -1.41 16.69 -2.34
CA ILE A 83 -0.75 15.41 -2.64
C ILE A 83 0.75 15.64 -2.54
N ASP A 84 1.42 14.86 -1.69
CA ASP A 84 2.85 15.04 -1.42
C ASP A 84 3.70 14.55 -2.59
N ASN A 85 3.28 13.46 -3.23
CA ASN A 85 3.94 12.93 -4.41
C ASN A 85 2.89 12.60 -5.48
N GLU A 86 2.89 13.40 -6.55
CA GLU A 86 1.91 13.25 -7.64
C GLU A 86 2.42 12.32 -8.72
N CYS A 87 1.50 11.69 -9.45
CA CYS A 87 1.80 10.97 -10.67
C CYS A 87 1.59 11.85 -11.90
N ASP A 88 2.17 11.43 -13.04
CA ASP A 88 1.94 12.08 -14.32
C ASP A 88 0.58 11.66 -14.88
N GLU A 89 -0.34 12.62 -15.01
CA GLU A 89 -1.69 12.35 -15.51
C GLU A 89 -1.76 12.07 -17.01
N ALA A 90 -0.67 12.31 -17.74
CA ALA A 90 -0.62 12.09 -19.19
C ALA A 90 -0.16 10.67 -19.57
N THR A 91 0.28 9.87 -18.60
CA THR A 91 0.76 8.50 -18.84
C THR A 91 -0.34 7.47 -18.58
N ALA A 92 -0.06 6.21 -18.89
CA ALA A 92 -0.93 5.07 -18.62
C ALA A 92 -0.13 3.95 -17.95
N GLY A 93 -0.83 3.00 -17.33
CA GLY A 93 -0.21 1.86 -16.67
C GLY A 93 0.13 2.14 -15.20
N PRO A 94 1.05 1.37 -14.61
CA PRO A 94 1.38 1.50 -13.19
C PRO A 94 1.82 2.91 -12.81
N ALA A 95 1.29 3.41 -11.71
CA ALA A 95 1.65 4.70 -11.15
C ALA A 95 1.19 4.75 -9.70
N TYR A 96 1.73 5.69 -8.93
CA TYR A 96 1.31 5.86 -7.54
C TYR A 96 1.32 7.32 -7.14
N ILE A 97 0.56 7.61 -6.08
CA ILE A 97 0.58 8.91 -5.40
C ILE A 97 0.74 8.67 -3.90
N MET A 98 1.29 9.65 -3.21
CA MET A 98 1.40 9.63 -1.75
C MET A 98 0.85 10.92 -1.17
N LEU A 99 0.13 10.79 -0.06
CA LEU A 99 -0.41 11.91 0.67
C LEU A 99 -0.50 11.55 2.14
N LYS A 100 -0.94 12.51 2.96
CA LYS A 100 -1.14 12.31 4.39
C LYS A 100 -2.54 12.72 4.78
N ASP A 101 -3.07 12.06 5.81
CA ASP A 101 -4.30 12.52 6.45
C ASP A 101 -4.00 13.72 7.37
N PRO A 102 -5.02 14.33 8.00
CA PRO A 102 -4.81 15.50 8.87
C PRO A 102 -3.88 15.26 10.05
N ASP A 103 -3.72 14.02 10.49
CA ASP A 103 -2.86 13.65 11.61
C ASP A 103 -1.48 13.16 11.17
N GLY A 104 -1.17 13.24 9.89
CA GLY A 104 0.13 12.86 9.35
C GLY A 104 0.27 11.38 9.00
N ASN A 105 -0.81 10.60 9.03
CA ASN A 105 -0.75 9.20 8.62
C ASN A 105 -0.49 9.10 7.12
N GLN A 106 0.50 8.31 6.74
CA GLN A 106 0.88 8.13 5.35
C GLN A 106 -0.14 7.29 4.60
N ILE A 107 -0.50 7.75 3.41
CA ILE A 107 -1.42 7.05 2.50
C ILE A 107 -0.72 6.89 1.17
N LEU A 108 -0.69 5.65 0.67
CA LEU A 108 -0.17 5.31 -0.65
C LEU A 108 -1.34 4.82 -1.50
N MET A 109 -1.48 5.37 -2.70
CA MET A 109 -2.43 4.87 -3.70
C MET A 109 -1.63 4.39 -4.89
N ASP A 110 -1.60 3.08 -5.07
CA ASP A 110 -0.69 2.40 -6.00
C ASP A 110 -1.50 1.59 -7.02
N GLN A 111 -1.47 2.04 -8.27
CA GLN A 111 -2.09 1.34 -9.39
C GLN A 111 -1.06 0.38 -10.00
N HIS A 112 -1.43 -0.86 -10.10
CA HIS A 112 -0.62 -1.90 -10.72
C HIS A 112 -0.80 -2.02 -12.23
#